data_204d6b2f015318496d2fdad3f471d9cb
#
_entry.id   204d6b2f015318496d2fdad3f471d9cb
#
_cell.length_a   1.000
_cell.length_b   1.000
_cell.length_c   1.000
_cell.angle_alpha   90.00
_cell.angle_beta   90.00
_cell.angle_gamma   90.00
#
_symmetry.space_group_name_H-M   'P 1'
#
loop_
_entity.id
_entity.type
_entity.pdbx_description
1 polymer ?
#
loop_
_entity_poly.entity_id
_entity_poly.type
_entity_poly.pdbx_seq_one_letter_code
_entity_poly.pdbx_strand_id
1 'polypeptide(L)'
;MDNRFKAGDYLFFQLEAGFALLRLLAVERDEGDIVWHLSAFSDLFPDVESIEQAIADRNSLTVSVPHVVLTDRAFESTQVSEIANVSVTPEEQEIVT
;
A
#
# COMPACT_ATOMS: atom_id res chain seq x y z
N MET A 1 -9.15 6.10 17.81
CA MET A 1 -9.32 6.61 16.46
C MET A 1 -8.07 6.39 15.67
N ASP A 2 -8.19 5.78 14.51
CA ASP A 2 -7.02 5.36 13.78
C ASP A 2 -6.98 6.02 12.41
N ASN A 3 -6.17 7.07 12.30
CA ASN A 3 -6.00 7.83 11.06
C ASN A 3 -4.58 7.74 10.55
N ARG A 4 -3.89 6.62 10.88
CA ARG A 4 -2.50 6.43 10.49
C ARG A 4 -2.33 6.51 8.98
N PHE A 5 -3.24 5.89 8.23
CA PHE A 5 -3.13 5.78 6.78
C PHE A 5 -4.51 5.90 6.16
N LYS A 6 -4.54 6.28 4.88
CA LYS A 6 -5.79 6.48 4.16
C LYS A 6 -5.66 5.99 2.72
N ALA A 7 -6.80 5.76 2.10
CA ALA A 7 -6.83 5.34 0.69
C ALA A 7 -6.01 6.30 -0.16
N GLY A 8 -5.23 5.74 -1.06
CA GLY A 8 -4.33 6.48 -1.92
C GLY A 8 -2.89 6.50 -1.42
N ASP A 9 -2.64 6.08 -0.18
CA ASP A 9 -1.28 6.03 0.34
C ASP A 9 -0.46 4.98 -0.37
N TYR A 10 0.79 5.35 -0.66
CA TYR A 10 1.85 4.39 -0.96
C TYR A 10 2.59 4.13 0.33
N LEU A 11 2.77 2.86 0.66
CA LEU A 11 3.38 2.43 1.91
C LEU A 11 4.58 1.56 1.61
N PHE A 12 5.60 1.64 2.45
CA PHE A 12 6.77 0.80 2.28
C PHE A 12 7.17 0.16 3.60
N PHE A 13 7.85 -0.97 3.52
CA PHE A 13 8.39 -1.63 4.70
C PHE A 13 9.71 -2.32 4.33
N GLN A 14 10.55 -2.52 5.33
CA GLN A 14 11.89 -3.03 5.14
C GLN A 14 11.91 -4.55 5.16
N LEU A 15 12.59 -5.12 4.17
CA LEU A 15 12.92 -6.54 4.11
C LEU A 15 14.45 -6.66 4.07
N GLU A 16 14.97 -7.89 4.22
CA GLU A 16 16.42 -8.10 4.12
C GLU A 16 16.99 -7.63 2.78
N ALA A 17 16.26 -7.90 1.70
CA ALA A 17 16.72 -7.61 0.35
C ALA A 17 16.48 -6.16 -0.09
N GLY A 18 15.77 -5.36 0.72
CA GLY A 18 15.44 -3.99 0.36
C GLY A 18 14.09 -3.58 0.89
N PHE A 19 13.50 -2.55 0.28
CA PHE A 19 12.18 -2.08 0.68
C PHE A 19 11.12 -2.59 -0.28
N ALA A 20 10.01 -3.07 0.28
CA ALA A 20 8.83 -3.47 -0.50
C ALA A 20 7.81 -2.32 -0.51
N LEU A 21 7.02 -2.24 -1.56
CA LEU A 21 6.05 -1.18 -1.76
C LEU A 21 4.63 -1.74 -1.83
N LEU A 22 3.72 -1.06 -1.15
CA LEU A 22 2.30 -1.38 -1.14
C LEU A 22 1.49 -0.15 -1.55
N ARG A 23 0.32 -0.39 -2.09
CA ARG A 23 -0.65 0.66 -2.44
C ARG A 23 -1.91 0.44 -1.63
N LEU A 24 -2.29 1.41 -0.81
CA LEU A 24 -3.52 1.32 -0.03
C LEU A 24 -4.70 1.76 -0.88
N LEU A 25 -5.61 0.84 -1.14
CA LEU A 25 -6.74 1.08 -2.01
C LEU A 25 -7.97 1.57 -1.25
N ALA A 26 -8.22 0.99 -0.09
CA ALA A 26 -9.38 1.33 0.72
C ALA A 26 -9.19 0.86 2.15
N VAL A 27 -9.85 1.53 3.06
CA VAL A 27 -9.92 1.12 4.47
C VAL A 27 -11.40 1.02 4.81
N GLU A 28 -11.82 -0.18 5.19
CA GLU A 28 -13.19 -0.41 5.61
C GLU A 28 -13.28 -0.50 7.12
N ARG A 29 -14.28 0.14 7.68
CA ARG A 29 -14.57 0.07 9.12
C ARG A 29 -15.97 -0.48 9.29
N ASP A 30 -16.08 -1.57 10.04
CA ASP A 30 -17.36 -2.24 10.24
C ASP A 30 -17.40 -2.79 11.66
N GLU A 31 -18.33 -2.26 12.45
CA GLU A 31 -18.59 -2.71 13.82
C GLU A 31 -17.33 -2.81 14.68
N GLY A 32 -16.44 -1.83 14.54
CA GLY A 32 -15.21 -1.79 15.31
C GLY A 32 -14.04 -2.51 14.67
N ASP A 33 -14.28 -3.28 13.62
CA ASP A 33 -13.22 -3.93 12.88
C ASP A 33 -12.72 -3.03 11.75
N ILE A 34 -11.44 -3.14 11.46
CA ILE A 34 -10.82 -2.42 10.35
C ILE A 34 -10.24 -3.44 9.39
N VAL A 35 -10.56 -3.26 8.11
CA VAL A 35 -10.07 -4.13 7.04
C VAL A 35 -9.32 -3.26 6.04
N TRP A 36 -8.11 -3.66 5.72
CA TRP A 36 -7.21 -2.92 4.84
C TRP A 36 -7.13 -3.61 3.48
N HIS A 37 -7.44 -2.85 2.41
CA HIS A 37 -7.37 -3.35 1.04
C HIS A 37 -6.16 -2.75 0.36
N LEU A 38 -5.25 -3.59 -0.12
CA LEU A 38 -3.98 -3.14 -0.69
C LEU A 38 -3.67 -3.87 -1.99
N SER A 39 -2.80 -3.26 -2.79
CA SER A 39 -2.08 -3.95 -3.86
C SER A 39 -0.63 -4.08 -3.43
N ALA A 40 0.04 -5.14 -3.84
CA ALA A 40 1.45 -5.33 -3.58
C ALA A 40 2.22 -5.32 -4.90
N PHE A 41 3.38 -4.67 -4.90
CA PHE A 41 4.25 -4.61 -6.07
C PHE A 41 5.39 -5.61 -5.92
N SER A 42 5.87 -6.13 -7.05
CA SER A 42 6.98 -7.07 -7.05
C SER A 42 8.35 -6.39 -6.96
N ASP A 43 8.38 -5.09 -7.20
CA ASP A 43 9.63 -4.32 -7.22
C ASP A 43 10.19 -4.19 -5.80
N LEU A 44 11.51 -4.37 -5.67
CA LEU A 44 12.21 -4.10 -4.43
C LEU A 44 13.14 -2.90 -4.66
N PHE A 45 13.28 -2.08 -3.65
CA PHE A 45 14.01 -0.81 -3.76
C PHE A 45 15.16 -0.77 -2.76
N PRO A 46 16.33 -0.29 -3.17
CA PRO A 46 17.47 -0.22 -2.25
C PRO A 46 17.36 0.89 -1.23
N ASP A 47 16.57 1.94 -1.53
CA ASP A 47 16.42 3.08 -0.64
C ASP A 47 15.09 3.79 -0.89
N VAL A 48 14.76 4.73 -0.01
CA VAL A 48 13.50 5.48 -0.08
C VAL A 48 13.47 6.40 -1.31
N GLU A 49 14.61 6.95 -1.69
CA GLU A 49 14.69 7.83 -2.86
C GLU A 49 14.28 7.10 -4.14
N SER A 50 14.72 5.85 -4.28
CA SER A 50 14.33 5.02 -5.42
C SER A 50 12.82 4.78 -5.45
N ILE A 51 12.20 4.63 -4.28
CA ILE A 51 10.75 4.46 -4.18
C ILE A 51 10.04 5.73 -4.66
N GLU A 52 10.52 6.90 -4.24
CA GLU A 52 9.93 8.17 -4.65
C GLU A 52 9.99 8.35 -6.17
N GLN A 53 11.10 7.98 -6.78
CA GLN A 53 11.26 8.04 -8.23
C GLN A 53 10.30 7.09 -8.94
N ALA A 54 10.13 5.89 -8.39
CA ALA A 54 9.22 4.89 -8.95
C ALA A 54 7.77 5.36 -8.88
N ILE A 55 7.38 6.01 -7.80
CA ILE A 55 6.02 6.54 -7.65
C ILE A 55 5.78 7.67 -8.66
N ALA A 56 6.78 8.50 -8.92
CA ALA A 56 6.68 9.57 -9.91
C ALA A 56 6.41 9.00 -11.31
N ASP A 57 6.94 7.79 -11.59
CA ASP A 57 6.69 7.07 -12.83
C ASP A 57 6.01 5.74 -12.51
N ARG A 58 4.86 5.82 -11.87
CA ARG A 58 4.20 4.64 -11.32
C ARG A 58 3.68 3.66 -12.35
N ASN A 59 3.63 4.06 -13.61
CA ASN A 59 3.28 3.13 -14.68
C ASN A 59 4.35 2.06 -14.87
N SER A 60 5.56 2.31 -14.39
CA SER A 60 6.64 1.34 -14.47
C SER A 60 6.59 0.30 -13.35
N LEU A 61 5.76 0.51 -12.33
CA LEU A 61 5.62 -0.42 -11.22
C LEU A 61 4.87 -1.67 -11.67
N THR A 62 5.35 -2.83 -11.19
CA THR A 62 4.73 -4.12 -11.54
C THR A 62 3.92 -4.62 -10.36
N VAL A 63 2.61 -4.75 -10.55
CA VAL A 63 1.72 -5.29 -9.52
C VAL A 63 1.92 -6.80 -9.45
N SER A 64 2.30 -7.28 -8.27
CA SER A 64 2.48 -8.70 -8.01
C SER A 64 1.17 -9.32 -7.50
N VAL A 65 0.53 -8.65 -6.53
CA VAL A 65 -0.75 -9.10 -5.98
C VAL A 65 -1.71 -7.92 -6.09
N PRO A 66 -2.70 -7.99 -6.99
CA PRO A 66 -3.62 -6.86 -7.20
C PRO A 66 -4.47 -6.52 -6.00
N HIS A 67 -4.83 -7.51 -5.20
CA HIS A 67 -5.71 -7.28 -4.07
C HIS A 67 -5.33 -8.17 -2.89
N VAL A 68 -4.89 -7.53 -1.81
CA VAL A 68 -4.59 -8.19 -0.55
C VAL A 68 -5.52 -7.58 0.49
N VAL A 69 -6.18 -8.42 1.26
CA VAL A 69 -7.07 -7.96 2.32
C VAL A 69 -6.45 -8.37 3.66
N LEU A 70 -6.19 -7.39 4.50
CA LEU A 70 -5.58 -7.64 5.80
C LEU A 70 -6.49 -7.15 6.93
N THR A 71 -6.51 -7.92 8.01
CA THR A 71 -7.11 -7.45 9.26
C THR A 71 -6.23 -6.36 9.84
N ASP A 72 -6.76 -5.58 10.77
CA ASP A 72 -5.99 -4.51 11.39
C ASP A 72 -4.74 -5.07 12.09
N ARG A 73 -4.88 -6.20 12.78
CA ARG A 73 -3.75 -6.84 13.45
C ARG A 73 -2.65 -7.25 12.47
N ALA A 74 -3.04 -7.87 11.36
CA ALA A 74 -2.08 -8.29 10.34
C ALA A 74 -1.41 -7.08 9.70
N PHE A 75 -2.17 -6.03 9.45
CA PHE A 75 -1.63 -4.81 8.86
C PHE A 75 -0.61 -4.16 9.80
N GLU A 76 -0.94 -4.05 11.09
CA GLU A 76 -0.02 -3.46 12.07
C GLU A 76 1.31 -4.20 12.13
N SER A 77 1.27 -5.52 11.99
CA SER A 77 2.50 -6.32 12.08
C SER A 77 3.45 -6.09 10.92
N THR A 78 3.01 -5.49 9.83
CA THR A 78 3.89 -5.18 8.70
C THR A 78 4.79 -3.98 8.96
N GLN A 79 4.42 -3.11 9.89
CA GLN A 79 5.20 -1.93 10.27
C GLN A 79 5.56 -1.06 9.08
N VAL A 80 4.53 -0.67 8.34
CA VAL A 80 4.70 0.15 7.14
C VAL A 80 4.86 1.64 7.50
N SER A 81 5.44 2.38 6.56
CA SER A 81 5.52 3.84 6.62
C SER A 81 4.92 4.42 5.35
N GLU A 82 4.30 5.58 5.46
CA GLU A 82 3.77 6.29 4.30
C GLU A 82 4.88 7.06 3.59
N ILE A 83 4.88 7.01 2.26
CA ILE A 83 5.84 7.77 1.48
C ILE A 83 5.16 8.81 0.57
N ALA A 84 3.94 8.55 0.13
CA ALA A 84 3.21 9.46 -0.76
C ALA A 84 1.73 9.13 -0.71
N ASN A 85 0.91 10.09 -1.13
CA ASN A 85 -0.52 9.86 -1.32
C ASN A 85 -0.91 10.34 -2.71
N VAL A 86 -1.47 9.43 -3.50
CA VAL A 86 -1.99 9.72 -4.84
C VAL A 86 -3.40 9.15 -4.91
N SER A 87 -4.36 9.96 -5.32
CA SER A 87 -5.77 9.52 -5.37
C SER A 87 -5.92 8.18 -6.07
N VAL A 88 -6.77 7.33 -5.50
CA VAL A 88 -7.07 6.02 -6.07
C VAL A 88 -7.81 6.22 -7.39
N THR A 89 -7.36 5.52 -8.43
CA THR A 89 -7.98 5.62 -9.76
C THR A 89 -9.25 4.77 -9.81
N PRO A 90 -10.14 5.03 -10.81
CA PRO A 90 -11.33 4.18 -10.99
C PRO A 90 -10.97 2.71 -11.20
N GLU A 91 -9.89 2.41 -11.92
CA GLU A 91 -9.44 1.04 -12.14
C GLU A 91 -9.05 0.38 -10.82
N GLU A 92 -8.36 1.11 -9.96
CA GLU A 92 -7.98 0.61 -8.64
C GLU A 92 -9.19 0.38 -7.76
N GLN A 93 -10.19 1.26 -7.83
CA GLN A 93 -11.42 1.10 -7.05
C GLN A 93 -12.18 -0.16 -7.44
N GLU A 94 -12.15 -0.53 -8.72
CA GLU A 94 -12.78 -1.75 -9.20
C GLU A 94 -12.18 -2.99 -8.58
N ILE A 95 -10.91 -2.96 -8.21
CA ILE A 95 -10.25 -4.10 -7.56
C ILE A 95 -10.92 -4.41 -6.21
N VAL A 96 -11.33 -3.38 -5.49
CA VAL A 96 -11.92 -3.54 -4.15
C VAL A 96 -13.40 -3.91 -4.23
N THR A 97 -14.10 -3.45 -5.24
CA THR A 97 -15.52 -3.73 -5.41
C THR A 97 -15.72 -5.02 -6.21
#